data_9980127ea7b92343faae2cbb6bc6e0b3
#
_entry.id   9980127ea7b92343faae2cbb6bc6e0b3
#
_cell.length_a   1.000
_cell.length_b   1.000
_cell.length_c   1.000
_cell.angle_alpha   90.00
_cell.angle_beta   90.00
_cell.angle_gamma   90.00
#
_symmetry.space_group_name_H-M   'P 1'
#
loop_
_entity.id
_entity.type
_entity.pdbx_description
1 polymer ?
#
loop_
_entity_poly.entity_id
_entity_poly.type
_entity_poly.pdbx_seq_one_letter_code
_entity_poly.pdbx_strand_id
1 'polypeptide(L)'
;ALHILVMNVEAFSTDKGIKFASKFLNSHKVLMAIDESTTIKTPTAKRTKNIIGLGKYAKYRRIMTGSPITKNPLDLYTQCEFLDPYLLNHSSYYSFRNRYAEMKTMHIRGRSIQVVHAFQNLAELSDKVKGFSYRVLKEDCLDLPPKNFIKRHVTLTPDQKKVYQQMKKEAIATLNGKVTSTMTVLTQLMRLHQITCGHFTADDGSTQSVESNRLNELMSVLEETEGKAIIWANYQLSVGEIIQRITKEYGKDSYVHYYGLTSQEDRQDFIRKFQNDPKCRFLIGTPQTGGYGITLTQANTVIYYSNGYDLEKRLQSEDRA
;
A
#
# COMPACT_ATOMS: atom_id res chain seq x y z
N ALA A 1 23.19 18.83 -23.83
CA ALA A 1 21.76 18.62 -23.63
C ALA A 1 21.52 17.82 -22.35
N LEU A 2 20.46 18.09 -21.61
CA LEU A 2 20.01 17.28 -20.48
C LEU A 2 19.25 16.08 -21.02
N HIS A 3 19.68 14.87 -20.63
CA HIS A 3 19.00 13.62 -20.97
C HIS A 3 18.34 13.06 -19.70
N ILE A 4 17.05 12.77 -19.75
CA ILE A 4 16.28 12.21 -18.65
C ILE A 4 15.77 10.83 -19.05
N LEU A 5 16.11 9.81 -18.25
CA LEU A 5 15.58 8.46 -18.39
C LEU A 5 14.64 8.18 -17.21
N VAL A 6 13.37 7.92 -17.50
CA VAL A 6 12.36 7.54 -16.50
C VAL A 6 12.03 6.06 -16.67
N MET A 7 12.15 5.30 -15.61
CA MET A 7 11.91 3.85 -15.61
C MET A 7 11.07 3.45 -14.39
N ASN A 8 10.18 2.48 -14.58
CA ASN A 8 9.50 1.83 -13.46
C ASN A 8 10.52 0.95 -12.69
N VAL A 9 10.45 0.96 -11.36
CA VAL A 9 11.30 0.15 -10.47
C VAL A 9 11.16 -1.35 -10.79
N GLU A 10 9.99 -1.82 -11.19
CA GLU A 10 9.76 -3.22 -11.57
C GLU A 10 10.57 -3.65 -12.82
N ALA A 11 10.91 -2.71 -13.71
CA ALA A 11 11.74 -3.01 -14.89
C ALA A 11 13.11 -3.58 -14.50
N PHE A 12 13.63 -3.24 -13.32
CA PHE A 12 14.89 -3.76 -12.79
C PHE A 12 14.82 -5.22 -12.32
N SER A 13 13.66 -5.83 -12.36
CA SER A 13 13.51 -7.29 -12.22
C SER A 13 13.75 -8.05 -13.54
N THR A 14 13.83 -7.35 -14.68
CA THR A 14 13.98 -7.90 -16.03
C THR A 14 15.36 -7.62 -16.60
N ASP A 15 15.88 -8.54 -17.40
CA ASP A 15 17.18 -8.37 -18.07
C ASP A 15 17.17 -7.22 -19.10
N LYS A 16 16.01 -6.99 -19.76
CA LYS A 16 15.84 -5.88 -20.70
C LYS A 16 15.98 -4.53 -19.99
N GLY A 17 15.31 -4.35 -18.83
CA GLY A 17 15.38 -3.12 -18.05
C GLY A 17 16.79 -2.86 -17.53
N ILE A 18 17.48 -3.90 -17.01
CA ILE A 18 18.85 -3.81 -16.55
C ILE A 18 19.79 -3.38 -17.67
N LYS A 19 19.73 -4.01 -18.84
CA LYS A 19 20.57 -3.68 -20.00
C LYS A 19 20.34 -2.24 -20.46
N PHE A 20 19.09 -1.79 -20.48
CA PHE A 20 18.76 -0.43 -20.89
C PHE A 20 19.30 0.63 -19.90
N ALA A 21 19.10 0.43 -18.62
CA ALA A 21 19.63 1.32 -17.58
C ALA A 21 21.17 1.34 -17.56
N SER A 22 21.81 0.17 -17.69
CA SER A 22 23.27 0.05 -17.76
C SER A 22 23.86 0.83 -18.93
N LYS A 23 23.22 0.75 -20.13
CA LYS A 23 23.66 1.51 -21.29
C LYS A 23 23.61 3.03 -21.04
N PHE A 24 22.56 3.51 -20.42
CA PHE A 24 22.41 4.92 -20.08
C PHE A 24 23.45 5.38 -19.05
N LEU A 25 23.66 4.60 -17.99
CA LEU A 25 24.65 4.89 -16.93
C LEU A 25 26.08 4.94 -17.45
N ASN A 26 26.42 4.04 -18.39
CA ASN A 26 27.77 4.01 -18.97
C ASN A 26 28.03 5.14 -19.97
N SER A 27 26.97 5.74 -20.56
CA SER A 27 27.10 6.79 -21.57
C SER A 27 27.05 8.21 -21.01
N HIS A 28 26.65 8.39 -19.73
CA HIS A 28 26.38 9.70 -19.16
C HIS A 28 26.90 9.80 -17.71
N LYS A 29 27.17 11.03 -17.26
CA LYS A 29 27.32 11.34 -15.83
C LYS A 29 25.92 11.48 -15.23
N VAL A 30 25.48 10.48 -14.47
CA VAL A 30 24.09 10.37 -14.03
C VAL A 30 23.92 10.75 -12.57
N LEU A 31 22.84 11.51 -12.27
CA LEU A 31 22.17 11.53 -10.99
C LEU A 31 21.06 10.47 -11.05
N MET A 32 21.18 9.41 -10.27
CA MET A 32 20.14 8.38 -10.16
C MET A 32 19.26 8.69 -8.95
N ALA A 33 17.98 8.96 -9.19
CA ALA A 33 17.01 9.24 -8.14
C ALA A 33 15.95 8.12 -8.11
N ILE A 34 15.57 7.71 -6.91
CA ILE A 34 14.47 6.75 -6.70
C ILE A 34 13.36 7.48 -5.97
N ASP A 35 12.22 7.59 -6.62
CA ASP A 35 10.97 7.99 -5.99
C ASP A 35 10.31 6.77 -5.35
N GLU A 36 9.63 6.97 -4.21
CA GLU A 36 9.08 5.90 -3.38
C GLU A 36 10.11 4.79 -3.08
N SER A 37 11.23 5.18 -2.46
CA SER A 37 12.38 4.29 -2.20
C SER A 37 12.04 3.07 -1.32
N THR A 38 10.89 3.05 -0.65
CA THR A 38 10.34 1.87 0.03
C THR A 38 10.19 0.66 -0.90
N THR A 39 10.10 0.89 -2.22
CA THR A 39 10.07 -0.17 -3.23
C THR A 39 11.33 -1.03 -3.28
N ILE A 40 12.46 -0.52 -2.75
CA ILE A 40 13.73 -1.24 -2.64
C ILE A 40 14.09 -1.66 -1.20
N LYS A 41 13.16 -1.62 -0.25
CA LYS A 41 13.40 -1.95 1.17
C LYS A 41 13.76 -3.42 1.45
N THR A 42 13.47 -4.34 0.51
CA THR A 42 13.67 -5.78 0.70
C THR A 42 15.03 -6.22 0.15
N PRO A 43 16.01 -6.62 1.00
CA PRO A 43 17.38 -6.93 0.57
C PRO A 43 17.47 -8.08 -0.41
N THR A 44 16.56 -9.05 -0.32
CA THR A 44 16.56 -10.26 -1.13
C THR A 44 15.91 -10.10 -2.49
N ALA A 45 15.14 -9.03 -2.71
CA ALA A 45 14.42 -8.82 -3.96
C ALA A 45 15.38 -8.57 -5.13
N LYS A 46 15.11 -9.21 -6.29
CA LYS A 46 15.93 -9.10 -7.51
C LYS A 46 16.10 -7.63 -7.93
N ARG A 47 14.99 -6.87 -7.95
CA ARG A 47 15.02 -5.43 -8.29
C ARG A 47 15.92 -4.63 -7.36
N THR A 48 15.87 -4.87 -6.04
CA THR A 48 16.69 -4.16 -5.04
C THR A 48 18.18 -4.39 -5.29
N LYS A 49 18.59 -5.65 -5.47
CA LYS A 49 19.98 -6.00 -5.76
C LYS A 49 20.48 -5.36 -7.05
N ASN A 50 19.66 -5.38 -8.09
CA ASN A 50 20.02 -4.81 -9.39
C ASN A 50 20.12 -3.28 -9.33
N ILE A 51 19.19 -2.62 -8.65
CA ILE A 51 19.21 -1.16 -8.49
C ILE A 51 20.43 -0.71 -7.68
N ILE A 52 20.73 -1.38 -6.55
CA ILE A 52 21.93 -1.08 -5.76
C ILE A 52 23.20 -1.32 -6.57
N GLY A 53 23.25 -2.43 -7.33
CA GLY A 53 24.39 -2.74 -8.21
C GLY A 53 24.60 -1.69 -9.29
N LEU A 54 23.55 -1.29 -9.99
CA LEU A 54 23.57 -0.25 -11.02
C LEU A 54 23.84 1.15 -10.44
N GLY A 55 23.36 1.45 -9.25
CA GLY A 55 23.60 2.70 -8.56
C GLY A 55 25.06 3.03 -8.35
N LYS A 56 25.94 2.01 -8.28
CA LYS A 56 27.39 2.19 -8.16
C LYS A 56 28.02 2.90 -9.38
N TYR A 57 27.37 2.83 -10.54
CA TYR A 57 27.81 3.52 -11.76
C TYR A 57 27.26 4.94 -11.89
N ALA A 58 26.30 5.33 -11.03
CA ALA A 58 25.81 6.70 -10.98
C ALA A 58 26.76 7.59 -10.17
N LYS A 59 27.02 8.81 -10.66
CA LYS A 59 27.87 9.76 -9.96
C LYS A 59 27.21 10.29 -8.69
N TYR A 60 25.90 10.51 -8.74
CA TYR A 60 25.11 11.00 -7.62
C TYR A 60 23.89 10.11 -7.44
N ARG A 61 23.46 9.96 -6.20
CA ARG A 61 22.28 9.15 -5.83
C ARG A 61 21.38 9.91 -4.88
N ARG A 62 20.08 9.76 -5.06
CA ARG A 62 19.05 10.34 -4.19
C ARG A 62 17.91 9.34 -4.02
N ILE A 63 17.27 9.40 -2.89
CA ILE A 63 16.00 8.70 -2.62
C ILE A 63 14.98 9.71 -2.11
N MET A 64 13.74 9.47 -2.44
CA MET A 64 12.60 10.24 -1.97
C MET A 64 11.53 9.27 -1.50
N THR A 65 10.89 9.57 -0.38
CA THR A 65 9.75 8.81 0.14
C THR A 65 9.06 9.59 1.25
N GLY A 66 7.75 9.49 1.33
CA GLY A 66 6.97 10.05 2.43
C GLY A 66 7.11 9.25 3.74
N SER A 67 7.48 7.97 3.66
CA SER A 67 7.59 7.07 4.82
C SER A 67 8.71 6.05 4.61
N PRO A 68 9.96 6.34 4.99
CA PRO A 68 11.10 5.44 4.76
C PRO A 68 11.01 4.12 5.55
N ILE A 69 10.25 4.12 6.63
CA ILE A 69 9.98 2.95 7.47
C ILE A 69 8.50 2.61 7.36
N THR A 70 8.17 1.48 6.78
CA THR A 70 6.78 1.06 6.55
C THR A 70 6.37 -0.15 7.39
N LYS A 71 7.31 -1.04 7.69
CA LYS A 71 7.08 -2.21 8.53
C LYS A 71 7.92 -2.17 9.81
N ASN A 72 9.20 -1.90 9.65
CA ASN A 72 10.13 -1.88 10.76
C ASN A 72 11.41 -1.12 10.40
N PRO A 73 12.24 -0.76 11.39
CA PRO A 73 13.47 0.02 11.16
C PRO A 73 14.47 -0.61 10.19
N LEU A 74 14.40 -1.93 9.96
CA LEU A 74 15.30 -2.63 9.03
C LEU A 74 15.02 -2.27 7.56
N ASP A 75 13.86 -1.69 7.27
CA ASP A 75 13.50 -1.17 5.94
C ASP A 75 14.49 -0.10 5.44
N LEU A 76 15.21 0.57 6.35
CA LEU A 76 16.18 1.62 6.01
C LEU A 76 17.45 1.09 5.36
N TYR A 77 17.89 -0.14 5.66
CA TYR A 77 19.20 -0.62 5.27
C TYR A 77 19.47 -0.48 3.77
N THR A 78 18.66 -1.10 2.95
CA THR A 78 18.87 -1.12 1.49
C THR A 78 18.63 0.22 0.82
N GLN A 79 17.78 1.05 1.39
CA GLN A 79 17.56 2.42 0.93
C GLN A 79 18.82 3.26 1.16
N CYS A 80 19.43 3.15 2.34
CA CYS A 80 20.69 3.82 2.65
C CYS A 80 21.88 3.21 1.89
N GLU A 81 21.93 1.88 1.72
CA GLU A 81 22.95 1.18 0.93
C GLU A 81 22.96 1.65 -0.54
N PHE A 82 21.79 1.96 -1.10
CA PHE A 82 21.72 2.57 -2.43
C PHE A 82 22.37 3.94 -2.47
N LEU A 83 22.23 4.76 -1.44
CA LEU A 83 22.88 6.09 -1.35
C LEU A 83 24.40 5.94 -1.21
N ASP A 84 24.83 5.23 -0.20
CA ASP A 84 26.22 4.89 0.06
C ASP A 84 26.31 3.65 0.95
N PRO A 85 27.08 2.62 0.57
CA PRO A 85 27.23 1.39 1.37
C PRO A 85 27.78 1.61 2.79
N TYR A 86 28.48 2.71 3.00
CA TYR A 86 29.11 3.04 4.30
C TYR A 86 28.28 3.98 5.17
N LEU A 87 27.16 4.49 4.66
CA LEU A 87 26.36 5.54 5.28
C LEU A 87 25.87 5.19 6.69
N LEU A 88 25.50 3.92 6.93
CA LEU A 88 25.04 3.42 8.22
C LEU A 88 26.17 2.76 9.05
N ASN A 89 27.41 2.73 8.57
CA ASN A 89 28.56 2.05 9.21
C ASN A 89 28.32 0.57 9.48
N HIS A 90 27.67 -0.13 8.56
CA HIS A 90 27.46 -1.58 8.63
C HIS A 90 27.88 -2.26 7.33
N SER A 91 28.71 -3.29 7.43
CA SER A 91 29.24 -4.03 6.27
C SER A 91 28.20 -4.93 5.58
N SER A 92 27.08 -5.20 6.23
CA SER A 92 26.04 -6.08 5.69
C SER A 92 24.68 -5.85 6.37
N TYR A 93 23.61 -6.27 5.70
CA TYR A 93 22.27 -6.30 6.29
C TYR A 93 22.22 -7.09 7.61
N TYR A 94 22.96 -8.18 7.73
CA TYR A 94 22.97 -8.97 8.96
C TYR A 94 23.64 -8.25 10.12
N SER A 95 24.74 -7.53 9.86
CA SER A 95 25.38 -6.67 10.86
C SER A 95 24.44 -5.56 11.34
N PHE A 96 23.75 -4.90 10.39
CA PHE A 96 22.74 -3.87 10.68
C PHE A 96 21.57 -4.45 11.49
N ARG A 97 21.01 -5.57 11.04
CA ARG A 97 19.92 -6.25 11.75
C ARG A 97 20.29 -6.61 13.18
N ASN A 98 21.45 -7.19 13.40
CA ASN A 98 21.89 -7.61 14.75
C ASN A 98 22.14 -6.41 15.67
N ARG A 99 22.47 -5.23 15.13
CA ARG A 99 22.62 -3.99 15.91
C ARG A 99 21.28 -3.41 16.33
N TYR A 100 20.28 -3.46 15.46
CA TYR A 100 19.01 -2.75 15.66
C TYR A 100 17.80 -3.66 15.93
N ALA A 101 17.98 -4.97 15.94
CA ALA A 101 16.94 -5.94 16.25
C ALA A 101 17.42 -7.05 17.17
N GLU A 102 16.61 -7.40 18.13
CA GLU A 102 16.77 -8.60 18.95
C GLU A 102 16.15 -9.79 18.21
N MET A 103 16.93 -10.83 18.02
CA MET A 103 16.50 -12.04 17.32
C MET A 103 16.16 -13.15 18.30
N LYS A 104 15.01 -13.80 18.10
CA LYS A 104 14.58 -14.97 18.86
C LYS A 104 14.47 -16.17 17.94
N THR A 105 14.99 -17.31 18.39
CA THR A 105 14.81 -18.59 17.70
C THR A 105 13.42 -19.13 18.00
N MET A 106 12.64 -19.37 16.96
CA MET A 106 11.37 -20.09 17.05
C MET A 106 11.50 -21.44 16.35
N HIS A 107 10.97 -22.47 17.00
CA HIS A 107 10.92 -23.82 16.42
C HIS A 107 9.54 -24.04 15.80
N ILE A 108 9.49 -24.13 14.47
CA ILE A 108 8.25 -24.37 13.73
C ILE A 108 8.45 -25.62 12.87
N ARG A 109 7.65 -26.66 13.11
CA ARG A 109 7.67 -27.92 12.36
C ARG A 109 9.09 -28.55 12.29
N GLY A 110 9.81 -28.59 13.41
CA GLY A 110 11.15 -29.16 13.47
C GLY A 110 12.26 -28.31 12.82
N ARG A 111 11.93 -27.11 12.32
CA ARG A 111 12.92 -26.16 11.80
C ARG A 111 13.08 -24.99 12.74
N SER A 112 14.32 -24.61 13.00
CA SER A 112 14.64 -23.38 13.76
C SER A 112 14.68 -22.21 12.82
N ILE A 113 13.85 -21.19 13.06
CA ILE A 113 13.86 -19.95 12.31
C ILE A 113 14.16 -18.77 13.26
N GLN A 114 14.91 -17.80 12.77
CA GLN A 114 15.19 -16.56 13.48
C GLN A 114 14.11 -15.54 13.14
N VAL A 115 13.42 -15.03 14.16
CA VAL A 115 12.43 -13.97 14.02
C VAL A 115 12.85 -12.75 14.84
N VAL A 116 12.46 -11.57 14.37
CA VAL A 116 12.66 -10.33 15.14
C VAL A 116 11.70 -10.37 16.32
N HIS A 117 12.24 -10.23 17.53
CA HIS A 117 11.49 -10.17 18.78
C HIS A 117 11.23 -8.74 19.22
N ALA A 118 12.24 -7.90 19.16
CA ALA A 118 12.18 -6.49 19.54
C ALA A 118 13.16 -5.67 18.70
N PHE A 119 13.03 -4.35 18.77
CA PHE A 119 13.99 -3.41 18.19
C PHE A 119 14.72 -2.65 19.27
N GLN A 120 16.00 -2.36 19.02
CA GLN A 120 16.91 -1.71 19.99
C GLN A 120 17.73 -0.62 19.31
N ASN A 121 18.39 0.22 20.09
CA ASN A 121 19.30 1.28 19.62
C ASN A 121 18.66 2.25 18.61
N LEU A 122 17.34 2.48 18.69
CA LEU A 122 16.61 3.28 17.72
C LEU A 122 16.99 4.76 17.74
N ALA A 123 17.39 5.29 18.90
CA ALA A 123 17.89 6.66 19.02
C ALA A 123 19.18 6.84 18.20
N GLU A 124 20.14 5.91 18.33
CA GLU A 124 21.37 5.90 17.52
C GLU A 124 21.06 5.87 16.02
N LEU A 125 20.12 5.02 15.60
CA LEU A 125 19.73 4.92 14.19
C LEU A 125 19.11 6.24 13.71
N SER A 126 18.23 6.82 14.50
CA SER A 126 17.59 8.10 14.21
C SER A 126 18.62 9.21 14.00
N ASP A 127 19.61 9.30 14.90
CA ASP A 127 20.64 10.34 14.81
C ASP A 127 21.57 10.15 13.61
N LYS A 128 21.91 8.91 13.26
CA LYS A 128 22.63 8.62 12.01
C LYS A 128 21.86 9.09 10.78
N VAL A 129 20.55 8.78 10.71
CA VAL A 129 19.72 9.15 9.56
C VAL A 129 19.57 10.67 9.45
N LYS A 130 19.39 11.38 10.55
CA LYS A 130 19.32 12.86 10.55
C LYS A 130 20.55 13.53 9.92
N GLY A 131 21.72 12.91 10.04
CA GLY A 131 22.97 13.47 9.52
C GLY A 131 23.02 13.61 7.99
N PHE A 132 22.20 12.89 7.23
CA PHE A 132 22.20 12.92 5.76
C PHE A 132 20.80 13.02 5.14
N SER A 133 19.76 13.09 5.94
CA SER A 133 18.38 13.20 5.46
C SER A 133 17.78 14.57 5.75
N TYR A 134 16.84 14.96 4.90
CA TYR A 134 16.02 16.13 5.10
C TYR A 134 14.55 15.72 5.11
N ARG A 135 13.83 16.11 6.16
CA ARG A 135 12.40 15.81 6.34
C ARG A 135 11.61 17.11 6.39
N VAL A 136 10.54 17.14 5.64
CA VAL A 136 9.55 18.22 5.64
C VAL A 136 8.20 17.61 5.99
N LEU A 137 7.51 18.18 6.96
CA LEU A 137 6.15 17.79 7.30
C LEU A 137 5.16 18.71 6.58
N LYS A 138 3.98 18.20 6.25
CA LYS A 138 2.91 19.00 5.64
C LYS A 138 2.52 20.18 6.54
N GLU A 139 2.44 19.93 7.85
CA GLU A 139 2.12 20.93 8.88
C GLU A 139 3.13 22.08 8.99
N ASP A 140 4.40 21.84 8.56
CA ASP A 140 5.44 22.87 8.56
C ASP A 140 5.35 23.79 7.32
N CYS A 141 4.68 23.36 6.26
CA CYS A 141 4.69 24.01 4.95
C CYS A 141 3.33 24.46 4.44
N LEU A 142 2.25 23.88 4.96
CA LEU A 142 0.89 24.11 4.47
C LEU A 142 -0.04 24.42 5.64
N ASP A 143 -0.81 25.48 5.51
CA ASP A 143 -1.92 25.78 6.42
C ASP A 143 -3.14 24.99 5.98
N LEU A 144 -3.24 23.74 6.42
CA LEU A 144 -4.34 22.84 6.10
C LEU A 144 -5.24 22.66 7.33
N PRO A 145 -6.55 22.56 7.12
CA PRO A 145 -7.46 22.23 8.22
C PRO A 145 -7.12 20.84 8.78
N PRO A 146 -7.38 20.59 10.07
CA PRO A 146 -7.13 19.30 10.69
C PRO A 146 -7.99 18.22 10.06
N LYS A 147 -7.41 17.01 9.91
CA LYS A 147 -8.16 15.84 9.45
C LYS A 147 -9.10 15.36 10.55
N ASN A 148 -10.37 15.21 10.23
CA ASN A 148 -11.36 14.64 11.12
C ASN A 148 -11.59 13.17 10.77
N PHE A 149 -11.44 12.27 11.76
CA PHE A 149 -11.62 10.83 11.58
C PHE A 149 -12.94 10.39 12.23
N ILE A 150 -13.88 9.96 11.39
CA ILE A 150 -15.19 9.47 11.82
C ILE A 150 -15.28 7.98 11.59
N LYS A 151 -15.75 7.22 12.60
CA LYS A 151 -16.01 5.79 12.49
C LYS A 151 -17.51 5.55 12.39
N ARG A 152 -17.93 4.84 11.35
CA ARG A 152 -19.30 4.36 11.19
C ARG A 152 -19.34 2.88 11.54
N HIS A 153 -20.25 2.51 12.43
CA HIS A 153 -20.43 1.14 12.88
C HIS A 153 -21.57 0.49 12.10
N VAL A 154 -21.28 -0.63 11.43
CA VAL A 154 -22.25 -1.37 10.64
C VAL A 154 -22.52 -2.71 11.32
N THR A 155 -23.76 -2.98 11.66
CA THR A 155 -24.17 -4.26 12.24
C THR A 155 -24.26 -5.32 11.15
N LEU A 156 -23.65 -6.48 11.39
CA LEU A 156 -23.77 -7.63 10.48
C LEU A 156 -25.22 -8.11 10.41
N THR A 157 -25.68 -8.47 9.23
CA THR A 157 -26.98 -9.14 9.05
C THR A 157 -26.98 -10.50 9.74
N PRO A 158 -28.14 -11.10 10.04
CA PRO A 158 -28.22 -12.45 10.61
C PRO A 158 -27.46 -13.49 9.78
N ASP A 159 -27.55 -13.40 8.46
CA ASP A 159 -26.87 -14.32 7.53
C ASP A 159 -25.36 -14.11 7.53
N GLN A 160 -24.89 -12.86 7.46
CA GLN A 160 -23.47 -12.57 7.63
C GLN A 160 -22.93 -13.10 8.96
N LYS A 161 -23.68 -12.89 10.05
CA LYS A 161 -23.27 -13.34 11.39
C LYS A 161 -23.15 -14.85 11.47
N LYS A 162 -24.09 -15.58 10.84
CA LYS A 162 -24.07 -17.04 10.78
C LYS A 162 -22.84 -17.54 10.02
N VAL A 163 -22.61 -17.05 8.80
CA VAL A 163 -21.47 -17.43 7.96
C VAL A 163 -20.14 -17.03 8.61
N TYR A 164 -20.07 -15.83 9.19
CA TYR A 164 -18.88 -15.35 9.90
C TYR A 164 -18.53 -16.25 11.10
N GLN A 165 -19.51 -16.63 11.92
CA GLN A 165 -19.28 -17.48 13.08
C GLN A 165 -18.86 -18.90 12.68
N GLN A 166 -19.45 -19.46 11.63
CA GLN A 166 -19.03 -20.75 11.08
C GLN A 166 -17.58 -20.70 10.63
N MET A 167 -17.21 -19.75 9.78
CA MET A 167 -15.84 -19.57 9.32
C MET A 167 -14.87 -19.34 10.47
N LYS A 168 -15.26 -18.57 11.49
CA LYS A 168 -14.44 -18.34 12.68
C LYS A 168 -14.20 -19.63 13.48
N LYS A 169 -15.21 -20.49 13.63
CA LYS A 169 -15.05 -21.80 14.30
C LYS A 169 -14.10 -22.71 13.54
N GLU A 170 -14.22 -22.76 12.23
CA GLU A 170 -13.32 -23.53 11.36
C GLU A 170 -11.87 -22.99 11.44
N ALA A 171 -11.70 -21.66 11.43
CA ALA A 171 -10.41 -21.00 11.59
C ALA A 171 -9.77 -21.37 12.94
N ILE A 172 -10.51 -21.32 14.05
CA ILE A 172 -10.03 -21.68 15.38
C ILE A 172 -9.71 -23.18 15.46
N ALA A 173 -10.55 -24.05 14.90
CA ALA A 173 -10.30 -25.48 14.84
C ALA A 173 -9.00 -25.80 14.07
N THR A 174 -8.76 -25.12 12.97
CA THR A 174 -7.51 -25.22 12.19
C THR A 174 -6.29 -24.74 13.00
N LEU A 175 -6.41 -23.71 13.79
CA LEU A 175 -5.33 -23.20 14.66
C LEU A 175 -5.04 -24.18 15.82
N ASN A 176 -6.07 -24.75 16.44
CA ASN A 176 -5.94 -25.68 17.55
C ASN A 176 -5.56 -27.10 17.11
N GLY A 177 -5.86 -27.47 15.86
CA GLY A 177 -5.58 -28.77 15.26
C GLY A 177 -4.30 -28.78 14.46
N LYS A 178 -3.14 -28.72 15.07
CA LYS A 178 -1.79 -29.07 14.53
C LYS A 178 -1.42 -28.67 13.09
N VAL A 179 -2.25 -28.02 12.31
CA VAL A 179 -1.95 -27.62 10.95
C VAL A 179 -1.86 -26.11 10.86
N THR A 180 -0.66 -25.60 10.66
CA THR A 180 -0.70 -24.20 10.34
C THR A 180 0.46 -23.78 9.51
N SER A 181 0.18 -23.55 8.25
CA SER A 181 0.99 -22.61 7.51
C SER A 181 0.46 -21.19 7.81
N THR A 182 1.35 -20.23 7.91
CA THR A 182 0.99 -18.80 8.00
C THR A 182 0.02 -18.40 6.86
N MET A 183 0.15 -19.02 5.70
CA MET A 183 -0.76 -18.85 4.55
C MET A 183 -2.20 -19.23 4.87
N THR A 184 -2.43 -20.32 5.60
CA THR A 184 -3.79 -20.75 5.98
C THR A 184 -4.47 -19.74 6.91
N VAL A 185 -3.72 -19.21 7.90
CA VAL A 185 -4.24 -18.21 8.83
C VAL A 185 -4.59 -16.91 8.10
N LEU A 186 -3.69 -16.43 7.23
CA LEU A 186 -3.94 -15.21 6.44
C LEU A 186 -5.16 -15.38 5.52
N THR A 187 -5.30 -16.54 4.87
CA THR A 187 -6.45 -16.82 4.02
C THR A 187 -7.76 -16.79 4.81
N GLN A 188 -7.79 -17.37 6.00
CA GLN A 188 -8.96 -17.36 6.87
C GLN A 188 -9.32 -15.94 7.34
N LEU A 189 -8.32 -15.14 7.73
CA LEU A 189 -8.53 -13.73 8.08
C LEU A 189 -9.10 -12.93 6.90
N MET A 190 -8.57 -13.17 5.69
CA MET A 190 -9.10 -12.54 4.48
C MET A 190 -10.55 -12.92 4.21
N ARG A 191 -10.92 -14.19 4.38
CA ARG A 191 -12.31 -14.66 4.22
C ARG A 191 -13.25 -14.04 5.25
N LEU A 192 -12.85 -13.99 6.51
CA LEU A 192 -13.61 -13.30 7.55
C LEU A 192 -13.83 -11.83 7.21
N HIS A 193 -12.81 -11.17 6.70
CA HIS A 193 -12.90 -9.78 6.25
C HIS A 193 -13.84 -9.63 5.03
N GLN A 194 -13.75 -10.52 4.05
CA GLN A 194 -14.66 -10.54 2.90
C GLN A 194 -16.12 -10.69 3.32
N ILE A 195 -16.42 -11.62 4.25
CA ILE A 195 -17.77 -11.81 4.78
C ILE A 195 -18.31 -10.50 5.37
N THR A 196 -17.50 -9.74 6.10
CA THR A 196 -17.93 -8.42 6.61
C THR A 196 -18.17 -7.39 5.52
N CYS A 197 -17.63 -7.60 4.31
CA CYS A 197 -17.86 -6.76 3.13
C CYS A 197 -19.05 -7.23 2.27
N GLY A 198 -19.73 -8.32 2.63
CA GLY A 198 -20.90 -8.81 1.93
C GLY A 198 -20.63 -9.90 0.89
N HIS A 199 -19.43 -10.49 0.88
CA HIS A 199 -19.08 -11.59 -0.03
C HIS A 199 -18.00 -12.49 0.58
N PHE A 200 -17.81 -13.68 0.02
CA PHE A 200 -16.62 -14.50 0.29
C PHE A 200 -16.29 -15.36 -0.92
N THR A 201 -15.01 -15.74 -1.02
CA THR A 201 -14.52 -16.64 -2.05
C THR A 201 -14.38 -18.05 -1.47
N ALA A 202 -15.06 -19.02 -2.03
CA ALA A 202 -14.96 -20.43 -1.67
C ALA A 202 -13.65 -21.07 -2.15
N ASP A 203 -13.39 -22.31 -1.72
CA ASP A 203 -12.14 -23.03 -2.07
C ASP A 203 -12.03 -23.37 -3.56
N ASP A 204 -13.16 -23.51 -4.24
CA ASP A 204 -13.24 -23.72 -5.70
C ASP A 204 -13.02 -22.43 -6.52
N GLY A 205 -12.79 -21.31 -5.86
CA GLY A 205 -12.63 -19.99 -6.48
C GLY A 205 -13.95 -19.28 -6.80
N SER A 206 -15.11 -19.91 -6.57
CA SER A 206 -16.39 -19.26 -6.74
C SER A 206 -16.59 -18.17 -5.68
N THR A 207 -17.27 -17.09 -6.06
CA THR A 207 -17.62 -16.01 -5.13
C THR A 207 -19.10 -16.01 -4.85
N GLN A 208 -19.44 -15.94 -3.57
CA GLN A 208 -20.82 -15.87 -3.09
C GLN A 208 -21.06 -14.50 -2.44
N SER A 209 -22.18 -13.88 -2.77
CA SER A 209 -22.66 -12.67 -2.12
C SER A 209 -23.46 -13.02 -0.86
N VAL A 210 -23.30 -12.20 0.16
CA VAL A 210 -24.06 -12.27 1.41
C VAL A 210 -24.62 -10.89 1.66
N GLU A 211 -25.93 -10.79 1.92
CA GLU A 211 -26.57 -9.52 2.18
C GLU A 211 -25.86 -8.75 3.30
N SER A 212 -25.57 -7.46 3.06
CA SER A 212 -24.79 -6.63 3.98
C SER A 212 -25.40 -5.23 4.12
N ASN A 213 -25.44 -4.74 5.36
CA ASN A 213 -25.88 -3.38 5.67
C ASN A 213 -24.82 -2.32 5.29
N ARG A 214 -23.60 -2.72 4.93
CA ARG A 214 -22.49 -1.81 4.68
C ARG A 214 -22.74 -0.87 3.50
N LEU A 215 -23.37 -1.39 2.44
CA LEU A 215 -23.68 -0.57 1.27
C LEU A 215 -24.75 0.48 1.57
N ASN A 216 -25.74 0.14 2.39
CA ASN A 216 -26.76 1.09 2.84
C ASN A 216 -26.14 2.19 3.72
N GLU A 217 -25.26 1.82 4.65
CA GLU A 217 -24.53 2.82 5.45
C GLU A 217 -23.65 3.73 4.57
N LEU A 218 -22.98 3.17 3.53
CA LEU A 218 -22.26 4.00 2.59
C LEU A 218 -23.17 5.03 1.93
N MET A 219 -24.36 4.66 1.48
CA MET A 219 -25.30 5.60 0.87
C MET A 219 -25.69 6.70 1.85
N SER A 220 -25.99 6.37 3.11
CA SER A 220 -26.28 7.37 4.13
C SER A 220 -25.12 8.35 4.34
N VAL A 221 -23.88 7.85 4.36
CA VAL A 221 -22.69 8.70 4.46
C VAL A 221 -22.55 9.62 3.23
N LEU A 222 -22.87 9.12 2.02
CA LEU A 222 -22.80 9.92 0.80
C LEU A 222 -23.88 11.00 0.74
N GLU A 223 -25.05 10.76 1.32
CA GLU A 223 -26.11 11.77 1.49
C GLU A 223 -25.69 12.88 2.43
N GLU A 224 -24.97 12.55 3.52
CA GLU A 224 -24.42 13.50 4.49
C GLU A 224 -23.19 14.27 3.93
N THR A 225 -22.56 13.75 2.86
CA THR A 225 -21.30 14.29 2.34
C THR A 225 -21.57 15.43 1.36
N GLU A 226 -21.08 16.61 1.68
CA GLU A 226 -21.03 17.74 0.76
C GLU A 226 -19.77 17.70 -0.11
N GLY A 227 -19.90 18.08 -1.39
CA GLY A 227 -18.78 18.13 -2.33
C GLY A 227 -18.39 16.77 -2.90
N LYS A 228 -17.10 16.59 -3.15
CA LYS A 228 -16.56 15.36 -3.78
C LYS A 228 -15.97 14.41 -2.77
N ALA A 229 -16.22 13.11 -2.98
CA ALA A 229 -15.74 12.06 -2.12
C ALA A 229 -14.92 11.00 -2.88
N ILE A 230 -13.88 10.49 -2.22
CA ILE A 230 -13.13 9.33 -2.66
C ILE A 230 -13.60 8.12 -1.85
N ILE A 231 -13.95 7.03 -2.53
CA ILE A 231 -14.43 5.79 -1.90
C ILE A 231 -13.42 4.69 -2.17
N TRP A 232 -12.74 4.25 -1.14
CA TRP A 232 -11.77 3.17 -1.22
C TRP A 232 -12.36 1.83 -0.77
N ALA A 233 -12.27 0.83 -1.64
CA ALA A 233 -12.65 -0.55 -1.32
C ALA A 233 -11.53 -1.52 -1.73
N ASN A 234 -11.21 -2.50 -0.86
CA ASN A 234 -10.11 -3.43 -1.12
C ASN A 234 -10.42 -4.50 -2.16
N TYR A 235 -11.71 -4.81 -2.35
CA TYR A 235 -12.15 -5.92 -3.19
C TYR A 235 -12.84 -5.38 -4.45
N GLN A 236 -12.52 -5.97 -5.60
CA GLN A 236 -13.11 -5.58 -6.89
C GLN A 236 -14.64 -5.78 -6.92
N LEU A 237 -15.13 -6.83 -6.24
CA LEU A 237 -16.56 -7.05 -6.10
C LEU A 237 -17.25 -5.90 -5.37
N SER A 238 -16.69 -5.47 -4.24
CA SER A 238 -17.23 -4.33 -3.52
C SER A 238 -17.20 -3.06 -4.36
N VAL A 239 -16.15 -2.85 -5.18
CA VAL A 239 -16.10 -1.73 -6.14
C VAL A 239 -17.25 -1.83 -7.13
N GLY A 240 -17.52 -3.02 -7.69
CA GLY A 240 -18.62 -3.26 -8.63
C GLY A 240 -20.01 -3.00 -8.00
N GLU A 241 -20.25 -3.48 -6.78
CA GLU A 241 -21.50 -3.25 -6.04
C GLU A 241 -21.73 -1.77 -5.73
N ILE A 242 -20.68 -1.05 -5.31
CA ILE A 242 -20.73 0.39 -5.07
C ILE A 242 -21.05 1.12 -6.37
N ILE A 243 -20.42 0.77 -7.48
CA ILE A 243 -20.67 1.37 -8.80
C ILE A 243 -22.14 1.17 -9.20
N GLN A 244 -22.67 -0.04 -9.08
CA GLN A 244 -24.06 -0.33 -9.42
C GLN A 244 -25.03 0.50 -8.58
N ARG A 245 -24.78 0.59 -7.27
CA ARG A 245 -25.64 1.34 -6.35
C ARG A 245 -25.58 2.85 -6.63
N ILE A 246 -24.41 3.43 -6.80
CA ILE A 246 -24.23 4.84 -7.13
C ILE A 246 -24.83 5.16 -8.50
N THR A 247 -24.69 4.28 -9.49
CA THR A 247 -25.33 4.46 -10.80
C THR A 247 -26.85 4.56 -10.68
N LYS A 248 -27.44 3.71 -9.83
CA LYS A 248 -28.90 3.70 -9.62
C LYS A 248 -29.41 4.97 -8.93
N GLU A 249 -28.69 5.48 -7.93
CA GLU A 249 -29.15 6.58 -7.08
C GLU A 249 -28.72 7.96 -7.59
N TYR A 250 -27.51 8.06 -8.16
CA TYR A 250 -26.93 9.36 -8.57
C TYR A 250 -26.68 9.46 -10.09
N GLY A 251 -26.86 8.38 -10.84
CA GLY A 251 -26.64 8.36 -12.29
C GLY A 251 -25.18 8.09 -12.69
N LYS A 252 -24.97 7.78 -13.99
CA LYS A 252 -23.67 7.38 -14.54
C LYS A 252 -22.63 8.51 -14.59
N ASP A 253 -23.07 9.76 -14.62
CA ASP A 253 -22.15 10.90 -14.69
C ASP A 253 -21.61 11.34 -13.32
N SER A 254 -22.20 10.80 -12.23
CA SER A 254 -21.87 11.19 -10.86
C SER A 254 -20.54 10.64 -10.38
N TYR A 255 -19.94 9.68 -11.06
CA TYR A 255 -18.73 9.02 -10.61
C TYR A 255 -17.72 8.70 -11.72
N VAL A 256 -16.52 8.42 -11.31
CA VAL A 256 -15.47 7.72 -12.07
C VAL A 256 -14.94 6.54 -11.24
N HIS A 257 -14.31 5.58 -11.91
CA HIS A 257 -13.72 4.44 -11.21
C HIS A 257 -12.22 4.34 -11.48
N TYR A 258 -11.47 3.91 -10.44
CA TYR A 258 -10.01 3.80 -10.52
C TYR A 258 -9.52 2.54 -9.79
N TYR A 259 -9.51 1.42 -10.50
CA TYR A 259 -9.12 0.11 -9.96
C TYR A 259 -8.47 -0.77 -11.03
N GLY A 260 -8.14 -2.03 -10.72
CA GLY A 260 -7.37 -2.91 -11.58
C GLY A 260 -7.92 -3.14 -12.99
N LEU A 261 -9.24 -3.02 -13.18
CA LEU A 261 -9.90 -3.15 -14.50
C LEU A 261 -9.96 -1.83 -15.29
N THR A 262 -9.59 -0.70 -14.70
CA THR A 262 -9.52 0.58 -15.41
C THR A 262 -8.33 0.59 -16.35
N SER A 263 -8.56 0.82 -17.65
CA SER A 263 -7.50 0.90 -18.65
C SER A 263 -6.52 2.03 -18.36
N GLN A 264 -5.30 1.94 -18.85
CA GLN A 264 -4.32 3.02 -18.64
C GLN A 264 -4.71 4.32 -19.38
N GLU A 265 -5.39 4.19 -20.48
CA GLU A 265 -5.89 5.31 -21.30
C GLU A 265 -6.97 6.09 -20.55
N ASP A 266 -7.94 5.39 -19.96
CA ASP A 266 -9.04 6.00 -19.22
C ASP A 266 -8.60 6.66 -17.90
N ARG A 267 -7.50 6.22 -17.29
CA ARG A 267 -7.06 6.70 -15.97
C ARG A 267 -6.88 8.20 -15.90
N GLN A 268 -6.23 8.80 -16.90
CA GLN A 268 -5.99 10.24 -16.93
C GLN A 268 -7.28 11.02 -17.15
N ASP A 269 -8.14 10.51 -18.02
CA ASP A 269 -9.42 11.17 -18.32
C ASP A 269 -10.38 11.11 -17.13
N PHE A 270 -10.37 9.99 -16.38
CA PHE A 270 -11.17 9.87 -15.16
C PHE A 270 -10.69 10.81 -14.04
N ILE A 271 -9.38 10.99 -13.90
CA ILE A 271 -8.84 11.98 -12.96
C ILE A 271 -9.25 13.39 -13.37
N ARG A 272 -9.12 13.73 -14.67
CA ARG A 272 -9.54 15.05 -15.18
C ARG A 272 -11.04 15.28 -14.99
N LYS A 273 -11.88 14.27 -15.29
CA LYS A 273 -13.33 14.34 -15.07
C LYS A 273 -13.64 14.56 -13.59
N PHE A 274 -13.02 13.79 -12.69
CA PHE A 274 -13.23 13.97 -11.25
C PHE A 274 -12.82 15.36 -10.77
N GLN A 275 -11.69 15.89 -11.24
CA GLN A 275 -11.21 17.20 -10.82
C GLN A 275 -12.09 18.35 -11.37
N ASN A 276 -12.52 18.30 -12.63
CA ASN A 276 -13.06 19.46 -13.33
C ASN A 276 -14.60 19.42 -13.54
N ASP A 277 -15.21 18.24 -13.54
CA ASP A 277 -16.66 18.13 -13.76
C ASP A 277 -17.43 18.20 -12.43
N PRO A 278 -18.24 19.24 -12.20
CA PRO A 278 -19.04 19.36 -10.97
C PRO A 278 -20.09 18.26 -10.80
N LYS A 279 -20.53 17.61 -11.88
CA LYS A 279 -21.45 16.47 -11.82
C LYS A 279 -20.78 15.20 -11.30
N CYS A 280 -19.48 15.06 -11.51
CA CYS A 280 -18.70 13.93 -11.05
C CYS A 280 -18.32 14.10 -9.58
N ARG A 281 -19.13 13.58 -8.68
CA ARG A 281 -18.96 13.71 -7.22
C ARG A 281 -18.09 12.64 -6.61
N PHE A 282 -18.04 11.44 -7.19
CA PHE A 282 -17.44 10.26 -6.56
C PHE A 282 -16.30 9.68 -7.38
N LEU A 283 -15.19 9.38 -6.71
CA LEU A 283 -14.15 8.51 -7.25
C LEU A 283 -14.17 7.20 -6.47
N ILE A 284 -14.38 6.08 -7.16
CA ILE A 284 -14.50 4.75 -6.57
C ILE A 284 -13.29 3.93 -6.99
N GLY A 285 -12.52 3.40 -6.03
CA GLY A 285 -11.31 2.67 -6.40
C GLY A 285 -10.74 1.78 -5.33
N THR A 286 -9.57 1.20 -5.65
CA THR A 286 -8.80 0.42 -4.69
C THR A 286 -7.57 1.22 -4.24
N PRO A 287 -7.20 1.20 -2.94
CA PRO A 287 -6.00 1.88 -2.45
C PRO A 287 -4.72 1.41 -3.16
N GLN A 288 -4.69 0.15 -3.64
CA GLN A 288 -3.56 -0.40 -4.37
C GLN A 288 -3.31 0.30 -5.71
N THR A 289 -4.38 0.70 -6.40
CA THR A 289 -4.27 1.33 -7.72
C THR A 289 -4.24 2.85 -7.61
N GLY A 290 -5.10 3.43 -6.76
CA GLY A 290 -5.26 4.87 -6.62
C GLY A 290 -4.41 5.53 -5.53
N GLY A 291 -3.71 4.74 -4.71
CA GLY A 291 -2.85 5.25 -3.62
C GLY A 291 -1.55 5.90 -4.11
N TYR A 292 -1.16 5.72 -5.37
CA TYR A 292 0.11 6.22 -5.89
C TYR A 292 -0.08 7.24 -7.02
N GLY A 293 0.65 8.36 -6.92
CA GLY A 293 0.91 9.27 -8.04
C GLY A 293 -0.27 10.02 -8.64
N ILE A 294 -1.43 10.05 -7.98
CA ILE A 294 -2.58 10.84 -8.43
C ILE A 294 -2.91 11.95 -7.43
N THR A 295 -3.36 13.08 -7.96
CA THR A 295 -3.78 14.25 -7.18
C THR A 295 -5.28 14.41 -7.30
N LEU A 296 -6.01 14.44 -6.17
CA LEU A 296 -7.47 14.48 -6.10
C LEU A 296 -7.95 15.59 -5.16
N THR A 297 -7.30 16.74 -5.22
CA THR A 297 -7.50 17.89 -4.30
C THR A 297 -8.89 18.51 -4.32
N GLN A 298 -9.76 18.13 -5.26
CA GLN A 298 -11.17 18.54 -5.26
C GLN A 298 -12.03 17.72 -4.29
N ALA A 299 -11.50 16.60 -3.78
CA ALA A 299 -12.17 15.83 -2.74
C ALA A 299 -11.88 16.42 -1.36
N ASN A 300 -12.90 16.53 -0.53
CA ASN A 300 -12.79 16.90 0.88
C ASN A 300 -13.09 15.72 1.82
N THR A 301 -13.54 14.61 1.26
CA THR A 301 -13.95 13.43 2.04
C THR A 301 -13.33 12.18 1.46
N VAL A 302 -12.76 11.35 2.34
CA VAL A 302 -12.22 10.03 1.98
C VAL A 302 -12.95 8.97 2.80
N ILE A 303 -13.62 8.05 2.11
CA ILE A 303 -14.41 6.99 2.72
C ILE A 303 -13.72 5.65 2.49
N TYR A 304 -13.43 4.94 3.56
CA TYR A 304 -12.92 3.56 3.49
C TYR A 304 -14.07 2.59 3.70
N TYR A 305 -14.62 2.10 2.60
CA TYR A 305 -15.62 1.04 2.61
C TYR A 305 -15.04 -0.27 3.18
N SER A 306 -13.79 -0.55 2.88
CA SER A 306 -13.00 -1.61 3.52
C SER A 306 -11.54 -1.24 3.62
N ASN A 307 -10.90 -1.61 4.75
CA ASN A 307 -9.48 -1.35 4.99
C ASN A 307 -8.62 -2.57 4.68
N GLY A 308 -7.41 -2.35 4.15
CA GLY A 308 -6.36 -3.35 4.09
C GLY A 308 -5.47 -3.32 5.33
N TYR A 309 -4.51 -4.25 5.37
CA TYR A 309 -3.49 -4.34 6.44
C TYR A 309 -2.19 -3.61 6.08
N ASP A 310 -2.17 -2.86 4.98
CA ASP A 310 -1.01 -2.12 4.49
C ASP A 310 -1.12 -0.65 4.91
N LEU A 311 -0.38 -0.29 5.97
CA LEU A 311 -0.40 1.07 6.52
C LEU A 311 0.12 2.10 5.51
N GLU A 312 1.14 1.76 4.72
CA GLU A 312 1.70 2.66 3.72
C GLU A 312 0.64 3.08 2.70
N LYS A 313 -0.09 2.10 2.14
CA LYS A 313 -1.18 2.38 1.19
C LYS A 313 -2.33 3.16 1.83
N ARG A 314 -2.62 2.87 3.10
CA ARG A 314 -3.63 3.61 3.85
C ARG A 314 -3.26 5.09 3.94
N LEU A 315 -2.06 5.41 4.43
CA LEU A 315 -1.60 6.79 4.59
C LEU A 315 -1.50 7.52 3.24
N GLN A 316 -0.92 6.87 2.23
CA GLN A 316 -0.82 7.47 0.89
C GLN A 316 -2.19 7.74 0.26
N SER A 317 -3.17 6.84 0.44
CA SER A 317 -4.51 7.04 -0.10
C SER A 317 -5.33 8.08 0.67
N GLU A 318 -5.04 8.31 1.95
CA GLU A 318 -5.63 9.41 2.72
C GLU A 318 -5.15 10.78 2.26
N ASP A 319 -3.91 10.85 1.81
CA ASP A 319 -3.25 12.09 1.39
C ASP A 319 -3.58 12.50 -0.06
N ARG A 320 -4.58 11.87 -0.69
CA ARG A 320 -5.03 12.22 -2.05
C ARG A 320 -6.08 13.33 -2.09
N ALA A 321 -6.79 13.54 -0.98
CA ALA A 321 -7.76 14.63 -0.80
C ALA A 321 -7.11 15.86 -0.20
#